data_eea64873e94118fa99a3cbd0c5492a40
#
_entry.id   eea64873e94118fa99a3cbd0c5492a40
#
_cell.length_a   1.000
_cell.length_b   1.000
_cell.length_c   1.000
_cell.angle_alpha   90.00
_cell.angle_beta   90.00
_cell.angle_gamma   90.00
#
_symmetry.space_group_name_H-M   'P 1'
#
loop_
_entity.id
_entity.type
_entity.pdbx_description
1 polymer ?
#
loop_
_entity_poly.entity_id
_entity_poly.type
_entity_poly.pdbx_seq_one_letter_code
_entity_poly.pdbx_strand_id
1 'polypeptide(L)'
;MSEFFLEPIDLDTDFDSAKFMCKRIIEIIADFEETIKDDEQACLTVSSTANQLILINDVSYLNPNIIVFYGNLVADGARVQVLQHINQLNLCLLTSKRPHPEKPRRKIGFSLDAQED
;
A
#
# COMPACT_ATOMS: atom_id res chain seq x y z
N MET A 1 -17.59 6.70 7.30
CA MET A 1 -17.10 5.50 7.95
C MET A 1 -16.74 4.43 6.94
N SER A 2 -15.69 3.78 7.20
CA SER A 2 -15.17 2.82 6.26
C SER A 2 -16.04 1.57 6.17
N GLU A 3 -16.16 1.03 4.98
CA GLU A 3 -16.84 -0.23 4.78
C GLU A 3 -16.02 -1.42 5.23
N PHE A 4 -14.78 -1.21 5.64
CA PHE A 4 -13.93 -2.31 6.08
C PHE A 4 -14.56 -3.10 7.20
N PHE A 5 -15.31 -2.42 8.05
CA PHE A 5 -15.88 -3.06 9.22
C PHE A 5 -17.23 -3.70 8.95
N LEU A 6 -17.70 -3.60 7.72
CA LEU A 6 -19.00 -4.18 7.36
C LEU A 6 -18.88 -5.60 6.84
N GLU A 7 -17.68 -6.02 6.48
CA GLU A 7 -17.47 -7.38 6.00
C GLU A 7 -17.30 -8.33 7.16
N PRO A 8 -17.85 -9.52 7.03
CA PRO A 8 -17.65 -10.53 8.07
C PRO A 8 -16.19 -10.88 8.22
N ILE A 9 -15.78 -11.14 9.44
CA ILE A 9 -14.41 -11.55 9.74
C ILE A 9 -14.47 -12.99 10.22
N ASP A 10 -13.68 -13.82 9.58
CA ASP A 10 -13.55 -15.21 9.99
C ASP A 10 -12.47 -15.32 11.04
N LEU A 11 -12.88 -15.37 12.28
CA LEU A 11 -11.95 -15.36 13.39
C LEU A 11 -11.14 -16.65 13.49
N ASP A 12 -11.58 -17.69 12.80
CA ASP A 12 -10.89 -18.97 12.89
C ASP A 12 -9.75 -19.11 11.91
N THR A 13 -9.67 -18.22 10.91
CA THR A 13 -8.68 -18.44 9.86
C THR A 13 -7.76 -17.24 9.68
N ASP A 14 -8.20 -16.20 8.99
CA ASP A 14 -7.28 -15.21 8.42
C ASP A 14 -7.18 -13.93 9.21
N PHE A 15 -7.80 -13.89 10.38
CA PHE A 15 -7.91 -12.64 11.10
C PHE A 15 -6.54 -11.99 11.34
N ASP A 16 -5.53 -12.79 11.71
CA ASP A 16 -4.19 -12.27 12.00
C ASP A 16 -3.21 -12.45 10.87
N SER A 17 -3.68 -12.88 9.71
CA SER A 17 -2.75 -13.20 8.65
C SER A 17 -2.37 -11.98 7.85
N ALA A 18 -1.20 -12.05 7.24
CA ALA A 18 -0.74 -11.00 6.35
C ALA A 18 -1.67 -10.89 5.14
N LYS A 19 -2.21 -12.01 4.67
CA LYS A 19 -3.16 -11.98 3.55
C LYS A 19 -4.37 -11.13 3.89
N PHE A 20 -4.96 -11.34 5.07
CA PHE A 20 -6.11 -10.56 5.49
C PHE A 20 -5.75 -9.07 5.58
N MET A 21 -4.65 -8.76 6.23
CA MET A 21 -4.24 -7.38 6.42
C MET A 21 -3.91 -6.71 5.07
N CYS A 22 -3.28 -7.45 4.18
CA CYS A 22 -2.94 -6.92 2.86
C CYS A 22 -4.19 -6.52 2.09
N LYS A 23 -5.23 -7.34 2.15
CA LYS A 23 -6.50 -7.00 1.49
C LYS A 23 -7.08 -5.71 2.05
N ARG A 24 -7.00 -5.53 3.36
CA ARG A 24 -7.49 -4.29 3.97
C ARG A 24 -6.69 -3.09 3.53
N ILE A 25 -5.37 -3.23 3.46
CA ILE A 25 -4.51 -2.15 3.03
C ILE A 25 -4.81 -1.78 1.57
N ILE A 26 -5.01 -2.77 0.73
CA ILE A 26 -5.35 -2.52 -0.68
C ILE A 26 -6.65 -1.73 -0.79
N GLU A 27 -7.64 -2.09 0.02
CA GLU A 27 -8.91 -1.35 0.02
C GLU A 27 -8.69 0.11 0.42
N ILE A 28 -7.86 0.33 1.42
CA ILE A 28 -7.59 1.69 1.88
C ILE A 28 -6.89 2.49 0.78
N ILE A 29 -5.91 1.90 0.14
CA ILE A 29 -5.17 2.58 -0.92
C ILE A 29 -6.09 2.89 -2.10
N ALA A 30 -6.93 1.94 -2.48
CA ALA A 30 -7.85 2.14 -3.60
C ALA A 30 -8.82 3.28 -3.30
N ASP A 31 -9.36 3.32 -2.10
CA ASP A 31 -10.23 4.42 -1.69
C ASP A 31 -9.51 5.75 -1.74
N PHE A 32 -8.27 5.77 -1.27
CA PHE A 32 -7.48 6.99 -1.26
C PHE A 32 -7.25 7.49 -2.68
N GLU A 33 -6.93 6.58 -3.60
CA GLU A 33 -6.66 6.97 -4.98
C GLU A 33 -7.86 7.58 -5.67
N GLU A 34 -9.07 7.19 -5.27
CA GLU A 34 -10.26 7.74 -5.87
C GLU A 34 -10.51 9.19 -5.49
N THR A 35 -9.83 9.68 -4.47
CA THR A 35 -10.04 11.04 -3.99
C THR A 35 -8.98 12.02 -4.47
N ILE A 36 -7.90 11.56 -5.08
CA ILE A 36 -6.79 12.45 -5.42
C ILE A 36 -7.03 13.09 -6.78
N LYS A 37 -6.35 14.21 -7.00
CA LYS A 37 -6.50 14.97 -8.23
C LYS A 37 -5.70 14.35 -9.36
N ASP A 38 -6.04 14.75 -10.60
CA ASP A 38 -5.39 14.17 -11.77
C ASP A 38 -3.89 14.43 -11.83
N ASP A 39 -3.45 15.55 -11.27
CA ASP A 39 -2.04 15.90 -11.30
C ASP A 39 -1.28 15.37 -10.09
N GLU A 40 -1.91 14.51 -9.31
CA GLU A 40 -1.30 13.96 -8.09
C GLU A 40 -1.13 12.46 -8.20
N GLN A 41 -0.28 11.94 -7.36
CA GLN A 41 -0.05 10.51 -7.25
C GLN A 41 -0.02 10.11 -5.79
N ALA A 42 -0.41 8.88 -5.53
CA ALA A 42 -0.44 8.35 -4.17
C ALA A 42 0.95 7.92 -3.72
N CYS A 43 1.31 8.36 -2.54
CA CYS A 43 2.60 8.00 -1.94
C CYS A 43 2.37 7.55 -0.52
N LEU A 44 3.39 6.94 0.06
CA LEU A 44 3.37 6.64 1.48
C LEU A 44 4.70 7.05 2.11
N THR A 45 4.67 7.21 3.43
CA THR A 45 5.90 7.35 4.21
C THR A 45 5.87 6.34 5.33
N VAL A 46 7.05 5.87 5.70
CA VAL A 46 7.22 5.02 6.87
C VAL A 46 8.40 5.55 7.66
N SER A 47 8.34 5.38 8.98
CA SER A 47 9.40 5.92 9.83
C SER A 47 10.75 5.25 9.57
N SER A 48 10.75 3.99 9.16
CA SER A 48 12.01 3.28 8.90
C SER A 48 12.78 3.85 7.71
N THR A 49 12.15 4.65 6.87
CA THR A 49 12.84 5.32 5.77
C THR A 49 12.96 6.82 6.01
N ALA A 50 13.02 7.22 7.27
CA ALA A 50 13.10 8.63 7.66
C ALA A 50 11.97 9.46 7.05
N ASN A 51 10.82 8.84 6.88
CA ASN A 51 9.61 9.49 6.36
C ASN A 51 9.80 10.09 4.97
N GLN A 52 10.69 9.50 4.17
CA GLN A 52 10.80 9.89 2.78
C GLN A 52 9.58 9.44 2.01
N LEU A 53 9.21 10.23 1.00
CA LEU A 53 8.06 9.90 0.17
C LEU A 53 8.38 8.72 -0.74
N ILE A 54 7.52 7.74 -0.73
CA ILE A 54 7.64 6.53 -1.55
C ILE A 54 6.46 6.47 -2.48
N LEU A 55 6.72 6.45 -3.78
CA LEU A 55 5.68 6.21 -4.78
C LEU A 55 5.35 4.72 -4.75
N ILE A 56 4.10 4.40 -4.50
CA ILE A 56 3.69 3.01 -4.36
C ILE A 56 3.55 2.36 -5.73
N ASN A 57 4.26 1.26 -5.94
CA ASN A 57 4.12 0.47 -7.17
C ASN A 57 3.31 -0.78 -6.97
N ASP A 58 3.44 -1.41 -5.81
CA ASP A 58 2.83 -2.71 -5.58
C ASP A 58 2.75 -2.97 -4.09
N VAL A 59 1.78 -3.76 -3.69
CA VAL A 59 1.63 -4.20 -2.31
C VAL A 59 1.41 -5.70 -2.33
N SER A 60 2.10 -6.40 -1.45
CA SER A 60 2.01 -7.84 -1.41
C SER A 60 2.20 -8.31 0.03
N TYR A 61 2.24 -9.60 0.24
CA TYR A 61 2.38 -10.12 1.60
C TYR A 61 3.17 -11.41 1.58
N LEU A 62 3.70 -11.72 2.76
CA LEU A 62 4.32 -13.01 3.04
C LEU A 62 3.66 -13.53 4.31
N ASN A 63 2.89 -14.61 4.16
CA ASN A 63 2.25 -15.19 5.33
C ASN A 63 3.31 -15.75 6.27
N PRO A 64 3.05 -15.71 7.55
CA PRO A 64 1.76 -15.32 8.15
C PRO A 64 1.65 -13.85 8.49
N ASN A 65 2.73 -13.05 8.50
CA ASN A 65 2.65 -11.78 9.21
C ASN A 65 3.45 -10.64 8.60
N ILE A 66 3.89 -10.73 7.34
CA ILE A 66 4.68 -9.65 6.73
C ILE A 66 3.91 -9.02 5.59
N ILE A 67 3.87 -7.70 5.57
CA ILE A 67 3.37 -6.93 4.43
C ILE A 67 4.57 -6.34 3.72
N VAL A 68 4.55 -6.35 2.40
CA VAL A 68 5.64 -5.86 1.58
C VAL A 68 5.12 -4.75 0.67
N PHE A 69 5.75 -3.59 0.77
CA PHE A 69 5.45 -2.46 -0.12
C PHE A 69 6.61 -2.29 -1.08
N TYR A 70 6.29 -2.18 -2.35
CA TYR A 70 7.29 -1.98 -3.40
C TYR A 70 7.11 -0.58 -3.96
N GLY A 71 8.18 0.14 -4.11
CA GLY A 71 8.05 1.49 -4.64
C GLY A 71 9.38 2.11 -5.02
N ASN A 72 9.30 3.41 -5.26
CA ASN A 72 10.46 4.22 -5.59
C ASN A 72 10.42 5.47 -4.74
N LEU A 73 11.57 5.90 -4.27
CA LEU A 73 11.65 7.18 -3.60
C LEU A 73 11.31 8.29 -4.59
N VAL A 74 10.44 9.20 -4.17
CA VAL A 74 10.07 10.30 -5.04
C VAL A 74 11.27 11.20 -5.33
N ALA A 75 12.16 11.35 -4.35
CA ALA A 75 13.25 12.30 -4.46
C ALA A 75 14.25 11.94 -5.56
N ASP A 76 14.60 10.65 -5.70
CA ASP A 76 15.67 10.28 -6.63
C ASP A 76 15.36 9.03 -7.44
N GLY A 77 14.17 8.46 -7.29
CA GLY A 77 13.78 7.30 -8.06
C GLY A 77 14.35 5.98 -7.58
N ALA A 78 15.09 5.98 -6.48
CA ALA A 78 15.68 4.75 -5.98
C ALA A 78 14.61 3.72 -5.65
N ARG A 79 14.84 2.47 -6.02
CA ARG A 79 13.91 1.40 -5.68
C ARG A 79 13.94 1.14 -4.19
N VAL A 80 12.77 0.90 -3.63
CA VAL A 80 12.66 0.63 -2.21
C VAL A 80 11.65 -0.48 -1.99
N GLN A 81 11.93 -1.30 -1.02
CA GLN A 81 11.06 -2.39 -0.62
C GLN A 81 10.95 -2.32 0.90
N VAL A 82 9.73 -2.19 1.38
CA VAL A 82 9.50 -2.02 2.82
C VAL A 82 8.80 -3.26 3.33
N LEU A 83 9.40 -3.93 4.29
CA LEU A 83 8.83 -5.12 4.90
C LEU A 83 8.41 -4.77 6.32
N GLN A 84 7.14 -4.96 6.63
CA GLN A 84 6.63 -4.65 7.96
C GLN A 84 5.80 -5.79 8.50
N HIS A 85 6.03 -6.09 9.78
CA HIS A 85 5.18 -7.02 10.50
C HIS A 85 3.80 -6.38 10.67
N ILE A 86 2.75 -7.19 10.56
CA ILE A 86 1.39 -6.66 10.64
C ILE A 86 1.10 -5.97 11.96
N ASN A 87 1.82 -6.33 13.02
CA ASN A 87 1.66 -5.69 14.32
C ASN A 87 2.42 -4.38 14.45
N GLN A 88 3.20 -4.03 13.44
CA GLN A 88 4.05 -2.84 13.51
C GLN A 88 3.84 -1.92 12.31
N LEU A 89 2.70 -2.05 11.67
CA LEU A 89 2.38 -1.18 10.55
C LEU A 89 2.29 0.26 11.04
N ASN A 90 3.02 1.13 10.39
CA ASN A 90 3.04 2.53 10.74
C ASN A 90 3.39 3.32 9.51
N LEU A 91 2.36 3.64 8.74
CA LEU A 91 2.58 4.35 7.48
C LEU A 91 1.53 5.43 7.32
N CYS A 92 1.86 6.39 6.48
CA CYS A 92 0.99 7.51 6.18
C CYS A 92 0.81 7.59 4.68
N LEU A 93 -0.44 7.65 4.23
CA LEU A 93 -0.74 7.87 2.82
C LEU A 93 -0.88 9.36 2.57
N LEU A 94 -0.28 9.82 1.50
CA LEU A 94 -0.38 11.23 1.14
C LEU A 94 -0.20 11.34 -0.37
N THR A 95 -0.29 12.57 -0.88
CA THR A 95 -0.16 12.80 -2.31
C THR A 95 1.10 13.59 -2.60
N SER A 96 1.61 13.42 -3.80
CA SER A 96 2.63 14.31 -4.33
C SER A 96 2.27 14.62 -5.77
N LYS A 97 2.85 15.68 -6.31
CA LYS A 97 2.59 16.06 -7.70
C LYS A 97 3.23 15.05 -8.64
N ARG A 98 2.51 14.75 -9.71
CA ARG A 98 3.05 13.88 -10.75
C ARG A 98 4.03 14.67 -11.61
N PRO A 99 5.19 14.10 -11.89
CA PRO A 99 6.17 14.81 -12.74
C PRO A 99 5.66 15.04 -14.16
N HIS A 100 4.83 14.14 -14.66
CA HIS A 100 4.31 14.20 -16.02
C HIS A 100 2.80 14.01 -16.00
N PRO A 101 2.05 15.03 -15.56
CA PRO A 101 0.59 14.85 -15.43
C PRO A 101 -0.11 14.66 -16.78
N GLU A 102 0.54 14.98 -17.88
CA GLU A 102 -0.03 14.75 -19.20
C GLU A 102 -0.08 13.27 -19.57
N LYS A 103 0.66 12.42 -18.86
CA LYS A 103 0.64 10.99 -19.09
C LYS A 103 -0.39 10.32 -18.19
N PRO A 104 -0.93 9.17 -18.59
CA PRO A 104 -1.84 8.45 -17.69
C PRO A 104 -1.15 8.10 -16.37
N ARG A 105 -1.95 8.15 -15.30
CA ARG A 105 -1.43 7.76 -13.98
C ARG A 105 -1.12 6.29 -14.00
N ARG A 106 0.03 5.95 -13.44
CA ARG A 106 0.43 4.56 -13.33
C ARG A 106 -0.44 3.85 -12.30
N LYS A 107 -0.85 2.64 -12.62
CA LYS A 107 -1.64 1.85 -11.70
C LYS A 107 -0.75 1.19 -10.66
N ILE A 108 -1.25 1.12 -9.44
CA ILE A 108 -0.59 0.40 -8.38
C ILE A 108 -0.91 -1.08 -8.56
N GLY A 109 0.13 -1.91 -8.50
CA GLY A 109 -0.05 -3.35 -8.58
C GLY A 109 -0.38 -3.94 -7.24
N PHE A 110 -1.12 -5.04 -7.26
CA PHE A 110 -1.47 -5.77 -6.04
C PHE A 110 -1.22 -7.25 -6.31
N SER A 111 -0.21 -7.78 -5.66
CA SER A 111 0.29 -9.11 -5.97
C SER A 111 -0.35 -10.20 -5.14
N LEU A 112 -1.64 -10.07 -4.84
CA LEU A 112 -2.34 -11.05 -4.02
C LEU A 112 -2.34 -12.43 -4.65
N ASP A 113 -2.59 -12.48 -5.95
CA ASP A 113 -2.69 -13.79 -6.61
C ASP A 113 -1.34 -14.51 -6.64
N ALA A 114 -0.27 -13.76 -6.75
CA ALA A 114 1.05 -14.36 -6.77
C ALA A 114 1.44 -14.97 -5.43
N GLN A 115 0.75 -14.58 -4.37
CA GLN A 115 1.05 -15.04 -3.01
C GLN A 115 0.12 -16.11 -2.52
N GLU A 116 -0.81 -16.52 -3.36
CA GLU A 116 -1.87 -17.42 -2.92
C GLU A 116 -1.47 -18.88 -2.89
N ASP A 117 -0.37 -19.25 -3.42
CA ASP A 117 0.04 -20.66 -3.53
C ASP A 117 0.21 -21.34 -2.18
#